data_f0a91dda49ed3694a45d80dd6ae84cfa
#
_entry.id   f0a91dda49ed3694a45d80dd6ae84cfa
#
_cell.length_a   1.000
_cell.length_b   1.000
_cell.length_c   1.000
_cell.angle_alpha   90.00
_cell.angle_beta   90.00
_cell.angle_gamma   90.00
#
_symmetry.space_group_name_H-M   'P 1'
#
loop_
_entity.id
_entity.type
_entity.pdbx_description
1 polymer ?
#
loop_
_entity_poly.entity_id
_entity_poly.type
_entity_poly.pdbx_seq_one_letter_code
_entity_poly.pdbx_strand_id
1 'polypeptide(L)'
;RARVLLVDDMEANRVIFQELAVPWKFILDLAVSGEEAVQMVKEREYQMIILDQMMPGMSGFETADQIQRYSHAPLVLMTADISDEVRSRSIRHGFTDFMPKPIRLQRMRQVLETGIPVRYRELPNPVDASKKAKATGQRNATDIRTLESYWKEVEGLLPKLPEYVQRDLHMFQTKVHGIKGISRQIGKEEIAQQAEIMEMAAKTENRAFITRNLHIFLEQLRGTVKEIKQETKGLPESGHILRQGKLPMMDEEQRRLCWKGLKYGFDTYDIAQIEENIKILSEHELPPEEKERLPVVREAYENLDYEIGSKACMF
;
A
#
# COMPACT_ATOMS: atom_id res chain seq x y z
N ARG A 1 17.13 -10.65 6.04
CA ARG A 1 16.38 -9.46 5.60
C ARG A 1 15.70 -8.80 6.79
N ALA A 2 15.57 -7.48 6.78
CA ALA A 2 14.73 -6.78 7.76
C ALA A 2 13.28 -7.19 7.59
N ARG A 3 12.53 -7.23 8.68
CA ARG A 3 11.07 -7.34 8.68
C ARG A 3 10.48 -6.03 9.19
N VAL A 4 9.60 -5.44 8.42
CA VAL A 4 8.94 -4.16 8.72
C VAL A 4 7.44 -4.42 8.85
N LEU A 5 6.81 -3.87 9.88
CA LEU A 5 5.36 -3.88 10.04
C LEU A 5 4.80 -2.50 9.66
N LEU A 6 3.83 -2.47 8.77
CA LEU A 6 3.03 -1.29 8.47
C LEU A 6 1.61 -1.48 9.01
N VAL A 7 1.13 -0.51 9.76
CA VAL A 7 -0.20 -0.50 10.35
C VAL A 7 -0.97 0.72 9.86
N ASP A 8 -2.03 0.50 9.11
CA ASP A 8 -2.91 1.55 8.58
C ASP A 8 -4.27 0.90 8.26
N ASP A 9 -5.37 1.49 8.68
CA ASP A 9 -6.71 0.92 8.46
C ASP A 9 -7.19 1.09 7.01
N MET A 10 -6.62 2.04 6.26
CA MET A 10 -6.97 2.31 4.87
C MET A 10 -6.16 1.42 3.91
N GLU A 11 -6.86 0.60 3.12
CA GLU A 11 -6.22 -0.29 2.14
C GLU A 11 -5.36 0.47 1.14
N ALA A 12 -5.85 1.60 0.63
CA ALA A 12 -5.13 2.40 -0.34
C ALA A 12 -3.79 2.94 0.20
N ASN A 13 -3.69 3.29 1.49
CA ASN A 13 -2.41 3.67 2.10
C ASN A 13 -1.43 2.51 2.14
N ARG A 14 -1.92 1.31 2.50
CA ARG A 14 -1.09 0.09 2.51
C ARG A 14 -0.58 -0.26 1.12
N VAL A 15 -1.45 -0.17 0.10
CA VAL A 15 -1.07 -0.38 -1.31
C VAL A 15 0.01 0.62 -1.74
N ILE A 16 -0.18 1.92 -1.48
CA ILE A 16 0.81 2.96 -1.80
C ILE A 16 2.16 2.64 -1.15
N PHE A 17 2.13 2.29 0.15
CA PHE A 17 3.37 1.98 0.85
C PHE A 17 4.07 0.75 0.29
N GLN A 18 3.32 -0.33 -0.02
CA GLN A 18 3.86 -1.54 -0.64
C GLN A 18 4.57 -1.20 -1.95
N GLU A 19 3.93 -0.43 -2.82
CA GLU A 19 4.50 -0.03 -4.11
C GLU A 19 5.77 0.82 -3.97
N LEU A 20 5.76 1.76 -3.02
CA LEU A 20 6.94 2.55 -2.72
C LEU A 20 8.06 1.71 -2.08
N ALA A 21 7.71 0.64 -1.38
CA ALA A 21 8.64 -0.23 -0.67
C ALA A 21 9.36 -1.26 -1.57
N VAL A 22 8.85 -1.55 -2.75
CA VAL A 22 9.41 -2.54 -3.70
C VAL A 22 10.94 -2.46 -3.88
N PRO A 23 11.58 -1.26 -3.98
CA PRO A 23 13.03 -1.19 -4.14
C PRO A 23 13.84 -1.69 -2.92
N TRP A 24 13.23 -1.71 -1.73
CA TRP A 24 13.91 -2.12 -0.50
C TRP A 24 13.56 -3.57 -0.20
N LYS A 25 14.46 -4.45 -0.39
CA LYS A 25 14.31 -5.91 -0.24
C LYS A 25 14.10 -6.37 1.22
N PHE A 26 13.17 -5.76 1.95
CA PHE A 26 12.73 -6.21 3.27
C PHE A 26 11.41 -7.00 3.20
N ILE A 27 11.11 -7.76 4.23
CA ILE A 27 9.81 -8.41 4.39
C ILE A 27 8.85 -7.39 4.95
N LEU A 28 7.75 -7.10 4.25
CA LEU A 28 6.72 -6.17 4.69
C LEU A 28 5.50 -6.96 5.16
N ASP A 29 5.20 -6.88 6.44
CA ASP A 29 3.96 -7.36 7.01
C ASP A 29 2.99 -6.17 7.14
N LEU A 30 1.69 -6.42 6.97
CA LEU A 30 0.64 -5.41 7.01
C LEU A 30 -0.34 -5.75 8.14
N ALA A 31 -0.79 -4.74 8.87
CA ALA A 31 -1.90 -4.84 9.82
C ALA A 31 -2.94 -3.77 9.52
N VAL A 32 -4.21 -4.09 9.71
CA VAL A 32 -5.33 -3.18 9.44
C VAL A 32 -5.83 -2.47 10.69
N SER A 33 -5.28 -2.80 11.86
CA SER A 33 -5.64 -2.16 13.13
C SER A 33 -4.50 -2.24 14.15
N GLY A 34 -4.61 -1.44 15.23
CA GLY A 34 -3.67 -1.49 16.34
C GLY A 34 -3.70 -2.83 17.07
N GLU A 35 -4.88 -3.42 17.23
CA GLU A 35 -5.08 -4.70 17.89
C GLU A 35 -4.37 -5.84 17.13
N GLU A 36 -4.52 -5.88 15.80
CA GLU A 36 -3.81 -6.83 14.95
C GLU A 36 -2.31 -6.64 15.03
N ALA A 37 -1.83 -5.39 14.97
CA ALA A 37 -0.41 -5.07 15.10
C ALA A 37 0.18 -5.56 16.42
N VAL A 38 -0.52 -5.36 17.55
CA VAL A 38 -0.08 -5.85 18.86
C VAL A 38 0.02 -7.38 18.87
N GLN A 39 -0.94 -8.08 18.24
CA GLN A 39 -0.89 -9.54 18.16
C GLN A 39 0.29 -10.00 17.31
N MET A 40 0.51 -9.39 16.14
CA MET A 40 1.63 -9.73 15.27
C MET A 40 3.00 -9.52 15.94
N VAL A 41 3.14 -8.46 16.73
CA VAL A 41 4.39 -8.16 17.47
C VAL A 41 4.66 -9.17 18.60
N LYS A 42 3.65 -9.80 19.18
CA LYS A 42 3.83 -10.90 20.15
C LYS A 42 4.35 -12.18 19.49
N GLU A 43 4.01 -12.39 18.21
CA GLU A 43 4.36 -13.59 17.46
C GLU A 43 5.66 -13.50 16.71
N ARG A 44 6.08 -12.28 16.35
CA ARG A 44 7.22 -12.05 15.43
C ARG A 44 8.04 -10.84 15.84
N GLU A 45 9.32 -10.90 15.55
CA GLU A 45 10.23 -9.76 15.73
C GLU A 45 10.27 -8.88 14.48
N TYR A 46 10.20 -7.57 14.69
CA TYR A 46 10.30 -6.56 13.65
C TYR A 46 11.53 -5.69 13.85
N GLN A 47 12.14 -5.23 12.76
CA GLN A 47 13.25 -4.28 12.80
C GLN A 47 12.78 -2.84 12.67
N MET A 48 11.52 -2.63 12.32
CA MET A 48 10.84 -1.33 12.30
C MET A 48 9.33 -1.54 12.29
N ILE A 49 8.61 -0.65 12.94
CA ILE A 49 7.14 -0.64 12.95
C ILE A 49 6.67 0.75 12.58
N ILE A 50 5.82 0.85 11.57
CA ILE A 50 5.27 2.10 11.07
C ILE A 50 3.78 2.11 11.38
N LEU A 51 3.32 3.10 12.14
CA LEU A 51 1.95 3.20 12.64
C LEU A 51 1.26 4.43 12.09
N ASP A 52 0.09 4.26 11.50
CA ASP A 52 -0.78 5.40 11.25
C ASP A 52 -1.23 6.04 12.57
N GLN A 53 -1.29 7.36 12.61
CA GLN A 53 -1.71 8.10 13.79
C GLN A 53 -3.18 7.85 14.12
N MET A 54 -4.05 7.88 13.10
CA MET A 54 -5.51 7.85 13.28
C MET A 54 -6.10 6.59 12.67
N MET A 55 -6.47 5.68 13.56
CA MET A 55 -7.14 4.43 13.19
C MET A 55 -8.40 4.26 14.05
N PRO A 56 -9.44 3.58 13.54
CA PRO A 56 -10.59 3.17 14.36
C PRO A 56 -10.17 2.24 15.48
N GLY A 57 -10.84 2.34 16.61
CA GLY A 57 -10.50 1.53 17.79
C GLY A 57 -9.25 2.07 18.47
N MET A 58 -8.13 1.39 18.33
CA MET A 58 -6.85 1.75 18.93
C MET A 58 -6.07 2.70 18.02
N SER A 59 -5.84 3.93 18.46
CA SER A 59 -5.01 4.92 17.75
C SER A 59 -3.55 4.49 17.65
N GLY A 60 -2.77 5.12 16.73
CA GLY A 60 -1.34 4.83 16.61
C GLY A 60 -0.55 5.07 17.89
N PHE A 61 -0.94 6.06 18.70
CA PHE A 61 -0.30 6.32 19.99
C PHE A 61 -0.58 5.22 21.02
N GLU A 62 -1.83 4.80 21.14
CA GLU A 62 -2.21 3.70 22.03
C GLU A 62 -1.61 2.38 21.58
N THR A 63 -1.53 2.16 20.26
CA THR A 63 -0.86 1.00 19.66
C THR A 63 0.62 0.98 20.02
N ALA A 64 1.31 2.12 19.93
CA ALA A 64 2.71 2.25 20.31
C ALA A 64 2.95 1.89 21.77
N ASP A 65 2.12 2.40 22.68
CA ASP A 65 2.21 2.08 24.12
C ASP A 65 2.02 0.59 24.42
N GLN A 66 1.17 -0.10 23.64
CA GLN A 66 0.99 -1.55 23.79
C GLN A 66 2.15 -2.35 23.19
N ILE A 67 2.62 -1.96 21.99
CA ILE A 67 3.71 -2.64 21.29
C ILE A 67 5.01 -2.59 22.09
N GLN A 68 5.34 -1.47 22.73
CA GLN A 68 6.57 -1.30 23.51
C GLN A 68 6.71 -2.29 24.69
N ARG A 69 5.62 -2.92 25.10
CA ARG A 69 5.64 -3.99 26.12
C ARG A 69 6.24 -5.31 25.59
N TYR A 70 6.30 -5.46 24.27
CA TYR A 70 6.68 -6.71 23.61
C TYR A 70 7.84 -6.53 22.63
N SER A 71 8.11 -5.32 22.16
CA SER A 71 9.14 -5.03 21.15
C SER A 71 9.87 -3.73 21.45
N HIS A 72 11.15 -3.71 21.13
CA HIS A 72 12.01 -2.51 21.13
C HIS A 72 12.33 -2.03 19.72
N ALA A 73 11.59 -2.49 18.72
CA ALA A 73 11.74 -2.01 17.35
C ALA A 73 11.50 -0.50 17.26
N PRO A 74 12.26 0.24 16.45
CA PRO A 74 12.00 1.63 16.18
C PRO A 74 10.56 1.85 15.70
N LEU A 75 9.84 2.77 16.34
CA LEU A 75 8.48 3.15 15.98
C LEU A 75 8.51 4.41 15.11
N VAL A 76 7.82 4.38 13.98
CA VAL A 76 7.68 5.52 13.07
C VAL A 76 6.21 5.92 13.00
N LEU A 77 5.90 7.17 13.30
CA LEU A 77 4.54 7.70 13.19
C LEU A 77 4.26 8.14 11.76
N MET A 78 3.21 7.61 11.15
CA MET A 78 2.71 8.07 9.87
C MET A 78 1.53 9.02 10.11
N THR A 79 1.64 10.27 9.66
CA THR A 79 0.67 11.33 10.02
C THR A 79 0.52 12.38 8.93
N ALA A 80 -0.68 12.94 8.80
CA ALA A 80 -0.94 14.13 7.98
C ALA A 80 -0.67 15.45 8.75
N ASP A 81 -0.54 15.39 10.08
CA ASP A 81 -0.31 16.53 10.96
C ASP A 81 1.13 16.50 11.47
N ILE A 82 1.92 17.50 11.07
CA ILE A 82 3.33 17.67 11.45
C ILE A 82 3.53 18.79 12.50
N SER A 83 2.45 19.18 13.20
CA SER A 83 2.52 20.21 14.23
C SER A 83 3.49 19.84 15.37
N ASP A 84 4.01 20.85 16.06
CA ASP A 84 4.89 20.65 17.20
C ASP A 84 4.20 19.89 18.35
N GLU A 85 2.87 20.00 18.44
CA GLU A 85 2.07 19.25 19.40
C GLU A 85 2.10 17.75 19.10
N VAL A 86 1.86 17.35 17.84
CA VAL A 86 1.93 15.93 17.40
C VAL A 86 3.35 15.41 17.55
N ARG A 87 4.35 16.21 17.20
CA ARG A 87 5.77 15.85 17.37
C ARG A 87 6.12 15.61 18.85
N SER A 88 5.72 16.53 19.73
CA SER A 88 5.97 16.39 21.17
C SER A 88 5.23 15.19 21.76
N ARG A 89 4.02 14.93 21.29
CA ARG A 89 3.24 13.76 21.68
C ARG A 89 3.90 12.46 21.20
N SER A 90 4.36 12.41 19.94
CA SER A 90 5.01 11.21 19.40
C SER A 90 6.26 10.80 20.20
N ILE A 91 7.08 11.77 20.61
CA ILE A 91 8.26 11.52 21.45
C ILE A 91 7.85 10.89 22.79
N ARG A 92 6.79 11.40 23.45
CA ARG A 92 6.28 10.85 24.72
C ARG A 92 5.80 9.40 24.59
N HIS A 93 5.27 9.02 23.42
CA HIS A 93 4.82 7.65 23.12
C HIS A 93 5.93 6.79 22.47
N GLY A 94 7.20 7.22 22.55
CA GLY A 94 8.36 6.42 22.15
C GLY A 94 8.59 6.29 20.65
N PHE A 95 7.97 7.12 19.83
CA PHE A 95 8.28 7.17 18.41
C PHE A 95 9.68 7.76 18.20
N THR A 96 10.45 7.12 17.35
CA THR A 96 11.82 7.50 17.03
C THR A 96 11.90 8.41 15.81
N ASP A 97 10.89 8.38 14.95
CA ASP A 97 10.80 9.19 13.73
C ASP A 97 9.34 9.34 13.29
N PHE A 98 9.10 10.17 12.27
CA PHE A 98 7.77 10.33 11.67
C PHE A 98 7.83 10.43 10.15
N MET A 99 6.76 9.98 9.50
CA MET A 99 6.58 9.98 8.06
C MET A 99 5.32 10.78 7.70
N PRO A 100 5.47 12.02 7.19
CA PRO A 100 4.33 12.82 6.77
C PRO A 100 3.55 12.19 5.62
N LYS A 101 2.24 12.25 5.67
CA LYS A 101 1.35 12.00 4.52
C LYS A 101 1.18 13.31 3.71
N PRO A 102 1.28 13.28 2.39
CA PRO A 102 1.51 12.14 1.50
C PRO A 102 2.92 11.58 1.60
N ILE A 103 3.01 10.24 1.52
CA ILE A 103 4.29 9.53 1.64
C ILE A 103 5.18 9.89 0.43
N ARG A 104 6.33 10.50 0.71
CA ARG A 104 7.33 10.84 -0.30
C ARG A 104 8.48 9.85 -0.26
N LEU A 105 8.86 9.34 -1.43
CA LEU A 105 9.94 8.36 -1.59
C LEU A 105 11.24 8.77 -0.87
N GLN A 106 11.59 10.05 -0.98
CA GLN A 106 12.80 10.59 -0.32
C GLN A 106 12.73 10.50 1.20
N ARG A 107 11.55 10.83 1.80
CA ARG A 107 11.36 10.74 3.25
C ARG A 107 11.31 9.29 3.72
N MET A 108 10.60 8.43 3.00
CA MET A 108 10.57 7.00 3.25
C MET A 108 11.99 6.42 3.25
N ARG A 109 12.82 6.80 2.27
CA ARG A 109 14.22 6.39 2.21
C ARG A 109 14.99 6.78 3.48
N GLN A 110 14.90 8.05 3.90
CA GLN A 110 15.58 8.52 5.11
C GLN A 110 15.17 7.71 6.35
N VAL A 111 13.86 7.51 6.53
CA VAL A 111 13.31 6.76 7.66
C VAL A 111 13.83 5.31 7.66
N LEU A 112 13.79 4.62 6.52
CA LEU A 112 14.27 3.25 6.39
C LEU A 112 15.80 3.14 6.60
N GLU A 113 16.56 4.09 6.04
CA GLU A 113 18.01 4.16 6.21
C GLU A 113 18.42 4.47 7.66
N THR A 114 17.65 5.23 8.38
CA THR A 114 17.95 5.56 9.78
C THR A 114 17.52 4.46 10.75
N GLY A 115 16.31 3.93 10.57
CA GLY A 115 15.69 3.04 11.55
C GLY A 115 16.05 1.56 11.37
N ILE A 116 16.36 1.10 10.16
CA ILE A 116 16.76 -0.30 9.93
C ILE A 116 18.27 -0.45 10.17
N PRO A 117 18.73 -1.36 11.04
CA PRO A 117 20.16 -1.59 11.28
C PRO A 117 20.91 -1.99 10.00
N VAL A 118 22.13 -1.49 9.82
CA VAL A 118 22.96 -1.67 8.59
C VAL A 118 23.07 -3.14 8.16
N ARG A 119 23.19 -4.07 9.11
CA ARG A 119 23.29 -5.52 8.85
C ARG A 119 22.07 -6.13 8.13
N TYR A 120 20.94 -5.44 8.12
CA TYR A 120 19.70 -5.86 7.47
C TYR A 120 19.37 -5.05 6.20
N ARG A 121 20.22 -4.04 5.87
CA ARG A 121 19.97 -3.17 4.71
C ARG A 121 20.55 -3.81 3.46
N GLU A 122 19.68 -4.20 2.55
CA GLU A 122 20.00 -4.29 1.14
C GLU A 122 19.52 -3.01 0.48
N LEU A 123 20.41 -2.01 0.34
CA LEU A 123 20.04 -0.71 -0.25
C LEU A 123 19.81 -0.88 -1.75
N PRO A 124 18.74 -0.30 -2.29
CA PRO A 124 18.55 -0.23 -3.73
C PRO A 124 19.67 0.60 -4.35
N ASN A 125 20.16 0.17 -5.51
CA ASN A 125 21.16 0.92 -6.26
C ASN A 125 20.56 2.30 -6.61
N PRO A 126 21.20 3.44 -6.29
CA PRO A 126 20.66 4.78 -6.53
C PRO A 126 20.23 5.05 -7.98
N VAL A 127 20.82 4.28 -8.92
CA VAL A 127 20.53 4.38 -10.37
C VAL A 127 19.16 3.80 -10.72
N ASP A 128 18.65 2.81 -9.99
CA ASP A 128 17.37 2.16 -10.29
C ASP A 128 16.17 2.97 -9.78
N ALA A 129 16.32 3.64 -8.64
CA ALA A 129 15.29 4.51 -8.08
C ALA A 129 15.05 5.78 -8.93
N SER A 130 16.11 6.33 -9.57
CA SER A 130 16.00 7.55 -10.38
C SER A 130 15.54 7.30 -11.82
N LYS A 131 15.75 6.11 -12.36
CA LYS A 131 15.31 5.74 -13.72
C LYS A 131 13.80 5.48 -13.79
N LYS A 132 13.20 4.89 -12.74
CA LYS A 132 11.73 4.71 -12.67
C LYS A 132 10.97 6.03 -12.45
N ALA A 133 11.56 7.03 -11.79
CA ALA A 133 10.93 8.33 -11.57
C ALA A 133 10.94 9.25 -12.81
N LYS A 134 11.77 8.99 -13.83
CA LYS A 134 11.91 9.81 -15.04
C LYS A 134 11.35 9.21 -16.32
N ALA A 135 11.00 7.94 -16.31
CA ALA A 135 10.44 7.30 -17.50
C ALA A 135 8.92 7.29 -17.39
N THR A 136 8.32 8.11 -18.19
CA THR A 136 6.97 8.05 -18.72
C THR A 136 5.91 8.98 -18.11
N GLY A 137 5.44 9.89 -18.96
CA GLY A 137 4.10 10.47 -18.93
C GLY A 137 2.97 9.47 -19.23
N GLN A 138 3.20 8.17 -18.97
CA GLN A 138 2.17 7.12 -18.96
C GLN A 138 1.94 6.71 -17.52
N ARG A 139 0.67 6.76 -17.07
CA ARG A 139 0.24 6.23 -15.76
C ARG A 139 0.67 4.77 -15.67
N ASN A 140 1.43 4.42 -14.66
CA ASN A 140 1.92 3.07 -14.42
C ASN A 140 0.79 2.19 -13.85
N ALA A 141 0.92 0.86 -13.95
CA ALA A 141 0.00 -0.10 -13.33
C ALA A 141 -0.18 0.14 -11.81
N THR A 142 0.86 0.63 -11.15
CA THR A 142 0.89 1.10 -9.76
C THR A 142 -0.12 2.21 -9.48
N ASP A 143 -0.18 3.23 -10.36
CA ASP A 143 -1.13 4.33 -10.21
C ASP A 143 -2.57 3.85 -10.33
N ILE A 144 -2.81 2.84 -11.16
CA ILE A 144 -4.14 2.25 -11.39
C ILE A 144 -4.61 1.50 -10.14
N ARG A 145 -3.78 0.64 -9.56
CA ARG A 145 -4.14 -0.12 -8.33
C ARG A 145 -4.47 0.83 -7.18
N THR A 146 -3.68 1.88 -7.02
CA THR A 146 -3.91 2.90 -6.00
C THR A 146 -5.26 3.60 -6.23
N LEU A 147 -5.56 3.98 -7.48
CA LEU A 147 -6.83 4.61 -7.83
C LEU A 147 -8.02 3.65 -7.64
N GLU A 148 -7.85 2.37 -7.99
CA GLU A 148 -8.87 1.34 -7.78
C GLU A 148 -9.14 1.10 -6.30
N SER A 149 -8.10 0.98 -5.48
CA SER A 149 -8.25 0.83 -4.04
C SER A 149 -8.94 2.05 -3.43
N TYR A 150 -8.53 3.27 -3.83
CA TYR A 150 -9.16 4.51 -3.38
C TYR A 150 -10.66 4.54 -3.67
N TRP A 151 -11.08 4.35 -4.93
CA TRP A 151 -12.50 4.51 -5.25
C TRP A 151 -13.37 3.40 -4.63
N LYS A 152 -12.86 2.16 -4.53
CA LYS A 152 -13.55 1.06 -3.86
C LYS A 152 -13.80 1.39 -2.38
N GLU A 153 -12.78 1.87 -1.71
CA GLU A 153 -12.83 2.20 -0.29
C GLU A 153 -13.75 3.40 -0.03
N VAL A 154 -13.60 4.50 -0.78
CA VAL A 154 -14.44 5.68 -0.65
C VAL A 154 -15.91 5.34 -0.98
N GLU A 155 -16.17 4.57 -2.03
CA GLU A 155 -17.53 4.12 -2.37
C GLU A 155 -18.19 3.34 -1.24
N GLY A 156 -17.42 2.47 -0.58
CA GLY A 156 -17.88 1.70 0.59
C GLY A 156 -18.15 2.57 1.83
N LEU A 157 -17.52 3.74 1.93
CA LEU A 157 -17.72 4.70 3.01
C LEU A 157 -18.91 5.64 2.79
N LEU A 158 -19.28 5.94 1.54
CA LEU A 158 -20.36 6.89 1.23
C LEU A 158 -21.67 6.63 1.98
N PRO A 159 -22.20 5.39 2.09
CA PRO A 159 -23.43 5.13 2.85
C PRO A 159 -23.23 5.19 4.37
N LYS A 160 -22.02 5.01 4.87
CA LYS A 160 -21.68 4.94 6.30
C LYS A 160 -21.42 6.31 6.93
N LEU A 161 -20.89 7.27 6.15
CA LEU A 161 -20.54 8.59 6.68
C LEU A 161 -21.73 9.31 7.36
N PRO A 162 -22.99 9.31 6.82
CA PRO A 162 -24.12 9.92 7.50
C PRO A 162 -24.46 9.22 8.84
N GLU A 163 -24.30 7.92 8.91
CA GLU A 163 -24.54 7.15 10.14
C GLU A 163 -23.49 7.51 11.19
N TYR A 164 -22.22 7.62 10.82
CA TYR A 164 -21.15 8.01 11.74
C TYR A 164 -21.38 9.42 12.31
N VAL A 165 -21.84 10.38 11.52
CA VAL A 165 -22.18 11.72 12.04
C VAL A 165 -23.21 11.66 13.15
N GLN A 166 -24.17 10.75 13.08
CA GLN A 166 -25.22 10.60 14.07
C GLN A 166 -24.78 9.83 15.31
N ARG A 167 -24.09 8.71 15.11
CA ARG A 167 -23.80 7.70 16.15
C ARG A 167 -22.40 7.79 16.72
N ASP A 168 -21.41 8.10 15.90
CA ASP A 168 -20.00 8.03 16.27
C ASP A 168 -19.18 9.11 15.52
N LEU A 169 -19.14 10.30 16.10
CA LEU A 169 -18.43 11.43 15.49
C LEU A 169 -16.90 11.21 15.40
N HIS A 170 -16.35 10.42 16.33
CA HIS A 170 -14.93 10.06 16.30
C HIS A 170 -14.62 9.15 15.10
N MET A 171 -15.49 8.17 14.83
CA MET A 171 -15.39 7.33 13.64
C MET A 171 -15.52 8.16 12.36
N PHE A 172 -16.46 9.10 12.31
CA PHE A 172 -16.57 10.05 11.19
C PHE A 172 -15.27 10.82 10.98
N GLN A 173 -14.71 11.40 12.04
CA GLN A 173 -13.43 12.13 11.99
C GLN A 173 -12.31 11.26 11.44
N THR A 174 -12.15 10.04 11.96
CA THR A 174 -11.10 9.10 11.54
C THR A 174 -11.23 8.75 10.04
N LYS A 175 -12.43 8.43 9.56
CA LYS A 175 -12.65 8.07 8.16
C LYS A 175 -12.43 9.24 7.22
N VAL A 176 -12.87 10.44 7.59
CA VAL A 176 -12.64 11.66 6.80
C VAL A 176 -11.15 12.04 6.80
N HIS A 177 -10.43 11.82 7.91
CA HIS A 177 -8.97 11.96 7.96
C HIS A 177 -8.27 11.05 6.94
N GLY A 178 -8.65 9.77 6.88
CA GLY A 178 -8.15 8.82 5.90
C GLY A 178 -8.43 9.28 4.46
N ILE A 179 -9.67 9.68 4.16
CA ILE A 179 -10.05 10.22 2.84
C ILE A 179 -9.17 11.41 2.47
N LYS A 180 -8.94 12.37 3.40
CA LYS A 180 -8.04 13.51 3.19
C LYS A 180 -6.64 13.07 2.77
N GLY A 181 -6.05 12.13 3.54
CA GLY A 181 -4.69 11.65 3.31
C GLY A 181 -4.52 11.04 1.93
N ILE A 182 -5.39 10.10 1.58
CA ILE A 182 -5.33 9.40 0.29
C ILE A 182 -5.64 10.35 -0.88
N SER A 183 -6.63 11.24 -0.74
CA SER A 183 -6.97 12.20 -1.79
C SER A 183 -5.79 13.10 -2.15
N ARG A 184 -5.01 13.57 -1.17
CA ARG A 184 -3.74 14.28 -1.40
C ARG A 184 -2.72 13.41 -2.12
N GLN A 185 -2.59 12.15 -1.72
CA GLN A 185 -1.62 11.21 -2.29
C GLN A 185 -1.86 10.96 -3.79
N ILE A 186 -3.12 10.91 -4.21
CA ILE A 186 -3.51 10.71 -5.63
C ILE A 186 -3.73 12.03 -6.39
N GLY A 187 -3.41 13.18 -5.78
CA GLY A 187 -3.49 14.50 -6.41
C GLY A 187 -4.91 15.08 -6.54
N LYS A 188 -5.89 14.56 -5.79
CA LYS A 188 -7.26 15.10 -5.73
C LYS A 188 -7.39 16.14 -4.60
N GLU A 189 -6.68 17.27 -4.79
CA GLU A 189 -6.51 18.28 -3.73
C GLU A 189 -7.83 18.94 -3.29
N GLU A 190 -8.77 19.18 -4.22
CA GLU A 190 -10.07 19.80 -3.90
C GLU A 190 -10.85 18.95 -2.89
N ILE A 191 -10.95 17.66 -3.12
CA ILE A 191 -11.65 16.75 -2.20
C ILE A 191 -10.89 16.57 -0.89
N ALA A 192 -9.56 16.65 -0.92
CA ALA A 192 -8.74 16.61 0.29
C ALA A 192 -8.99 17.83 1.18
N GLN A 193 -9.13 19.03 0.61
CA GLN A 193 -9.47 20.25 1.34
C GLN A 193 -10.87 20.18 1.95
N GLN A 194 -11.85 19.66 1.21
CA GLN A 194 -13.20 19.46 1.74
C GLN A 194 -13.21 18.46 2.91
N ALA A 195 -12.48 17.37 2.77
CA ALA A 195 -12.30 16.41 3.85
C ALA A 195 -11.64 17.05 5.08
N GLU A 196 -10.63 17.91 4.91
CA GLU A 196 -9.99 18.64 6.00
C GLU A 196 -10.98 19.57 6.75
N ILE A 197 -11.84 20.27 6.05
CA ILE A 197 -12.89 21.10 6.64
C ILE A 197 -13.86 20.24 7.48
N MET A 198 -14.27 19.10 6.94
CA MET A 198 -15.18 18.17 7.63
C MET A 198 -14.52 17.53 8.85
N GLU A 199 -13.24 17.18 8.74
CA GLU A 199 -12.43 16.67 9.86
C GLU A 199 -12.30 17.70 10.99
N MET A 200 -11.99 18.96 10.64
CA MET A 200 -11.90 20.04 11.61
C MET A 200 -13.23 20.28 12.33
N ALA A 201 -14.34 20.26 11.58
CA ALA A 201 -15.66 20.39 12.17
C ALA A 201 -15.99 19.22 13.12
N ALA A 202 -15.53 18.00 12.80
CA ALA A 202 -15.69 16.86 13.70
C ALA A 202 -14.80 16.98 14.96
N LYS A 203 -13.55 17.41 14.81
CA LYS A 203 -12.62 17.65 15.91
C LYS A 203 -13.14 18.70 16.90
N THR A 204 -13.88 19.70 16.42
CA THR A 204 -14.51 20.75 17.23
C THR A 204 -15.95 20.43 17.61
N GLU A 205 -16.41 19.20 17.38
CA GLU A 205 -17.78 18.71 17.67
C GLU A 205 -18.90 19.55 17.04
N ASN A 206 -18.61 20.29 15.97
CA ASN A 206 -19.57 21.13 15.26
C ASN A 206 -20.51 20.30 14.34
N ARG A 207 -21.37 19.51 14.98
CA ARG A 207 -22.35 18.64 14.27
C ARG A 207 -23.28 19.45 13.35
N ALA A 208 -23.65 20.65 13.74
CA ALA A 208 -24.54 21.50 12.93
C ALA A 208 -23.89 21.87 11.59
N PHE A 209 -22.60 22.21 11.60
CA PHE A 209 -21.85 22.48 10.38
C PHE A 209 -21.73 21.22 9.52
N ILE A 210 -21.37 20.07 10.12
CA ILE A 210 -21.24 18.80 9.40
C ILE A 210 -22.57 18.43 8.74
N THR A 211 -23.68 18.44 9.49
CA THR A 211 -25.01 18.06 8.96
C THR A 211 -25.43 18.96 7.79
N ARG A 212 -25.15 20.26 7.87
CA ARG A 212 -25.48 21.21 6.81
C ARG A 212 -24.68 20.96 5.54
N ASN A 213 -23.40 20.59 5.65
CA ASN A 213 -22.48 20.49 4.52
C ASN A 213 -22.25 19.06 4.04
N LEU A 214 -22.71 18.05 4.79
CA LEU A 214 -22.47 16.63 4.52
C LEU A 214 -22.94 16.22 3.11
N HIS A 215 -24.10 16.69 2.67
CA HIS A 215 -24.65 16.34 1.35
C HIS A 215 -23.75 16.84 0.22
N ILE A 216 -23.20 18.06 0.33
CA ILE A 216 -22.26 18.63 -0.66
C ILE A 216 -20.98 17.79 -0.70
N PHE A 217 -20.43 17.47 0.47
CA PHE A 217 -19.23 16.64 0.58
C PHE A 217 -19.42 15.25 -0.04
N LEU A 218 -20.56 14.61 0.23
CA LEU A 218 -20.89 13.30 -0.36
C LEU A 218 -21.08 13.36 -1.87
N GLU A 219 -21.65 14.44 -2.42
CA GLU A 219 -21.77 14.63 -3.86
C GLU A 219 -20.41 14.80 -4.52
N GLN A 220 -19.54 15.60 -3.93
CA GLN A 220 -18.17 15.77 -4.42
C GLN A 220 -17.38 14.45 -4.39
N LEU A 221 -17.49 13.67 -3.30
CA LEU A 221 -16.88 12.33 -3.21
C LEU A 221 -17.41 11.40 -4.31
N ARG A 222 -18.75 11.38 -4.55
CA ARG A 222 -19.34 10.58 -5.64
C ARG A 222 -18.81 11.01 -7.01
N GLY A 223 -18.69 12.31 -7.23
CA GLY A 223 -18.09 12.88 -8.44
C GLY A 223 -16.67 12.37 -8.66
N THR A 224 -15.84 12.51 -7.65
CA THR A 224 -14.43 12.04 -7.68
C THR A 224 -14.32 10.53 -7.92
N VAL A 225 -15.13 9.72 -7.22
CA VAL A 225 -15.20 8.26 -7.45
C VAL A 225 -15.60 7.96 -8.91
N LYS A 226 -16.58 8.67 -9.46
CA LYS A 226 -17.01 8.47 -10.84
C LYS A 226 -15.92 8.83 -11.85
N GLU A 227 -15.22 9.94 -11.64
CA GLU A 227 -14.07 10.35 -12.46
C GLU A 227 -12.98 9.27 -12.45
N ILE A 228 -12.57 8.83 -11.25
CA ILE A 228 -11.53 7.82 -11.09
C ILE A 228 -11.94 6.49 -11.73
N LYS A 229 -13.21 6.07 -11.55
CA LYS A 229 -13.74 4.89 -12.23
C LYS A 229 -13.69 5.01 -13.75
N GLN A 230 -13.91 6.21 -14.30
CA GLN A 230 -13.79 6.44 -15.74
C GLN A 230 -12.33 6.44 -16.19
N GLU A 231 -11.45 7.02 -15.38
CA GLU A 231 -10.01 7.03 -15.63
C GLU A 231 -9.40 5.62 -15.60
N THR A 232 -9.94 4.73 -14.76
CA THR A 232 -9.51 3.32 -14.64
C THR A 232 -10.25 2.39 -15.60
N LYS A 233 -11.45 2.77 -16.08
CA LYS A 233 -12.19 2.02 -17.12
C LYS A 233 -11.48 2.11 -18.47
N GLY A 234 -10.93 0.97 -18.89
CA GLY A 234 -10.24 0.85 -20.19
C GLY A 234 -8.73 0.72 -20.08
N LEU A 235 -8.22 0.84 -18.86
CA LEU A 235 -6.89 0.36 -18.54
C LEU A 235 -7.02 -1.12 -18.13
N PRO A 236 -6.16 -2.03 -18.61
CA PRO A 236 -6.29 -3.43 -18.29
C PRO A 236 -6.23 -3.61 -16.79
N GLU A 237 -7.24 -4.27 -16.22
CA GLU A 237 -7.14 -4.84 -14.87
C GLU A 237 -5.78 -5.54 -14.79
N SER A 238 -4.95 -5.16 -13.82
CA SER A 238 -3.65 -5.79 -13.59
C SER A 238 -3.89 -7.19 -13.03
N GLY A 239 -4.34 -8.07 -13.90
CA GLY A 239 -4.69 -9.44 -13.65
C GLY A 239 -4.93 -10.24 -14.94
N HIS A 240 -5.47 -9.64 -15.98
CA HIS A 240 -5.69 -10.32 -17.25
C HIS A 240 -5.68 -9.33 -18.41
N ILE A 241 -4.52 -9.12 -19.03
CA ILE A 241 -4.47 -8.64 -20.41
C ILE A 241 -4.84 -9.82 -21.31
N LEU A 242 -6.13 -10.04 -21.50
CA LEU A 242 -6.59 -10.73 -22.71
C LEU A 242 -6.45 -9.74 -23.86
N ARG A 243 -5.26 -9.66 -24.44
CA ARG A 243 -5.10 -9.09 -25.76
C ARG A 243 -5.89 -9.99 -26.74
N GLN A 244 -6.99 -9.48 -27.27
CA GLN A 244 -7.58 -10.01 -28.50
C GLN A 244 -6.64 -9.64 -29.67
N GLY A 245 -5.55 -10.32 -29.75
CA GLY A 245 -4.58 -10.31 -30.81
C GLY A 245 -3.69 -11.53 -30.59
N LYS A 246 -3.32 -12.26 -31.66
CA LYS A 246 -2.36 -13.34 -31.53
C LYS A 246 -1.11 -12.78 -30.86
N LEU A 247 -0.78 -13.32 -29.67
CA LEU A 247 0.45 -12.99 -28.98
C LEU A 247 1.64 -13.33 -29.87
N PRO A 248 2.72 -12.53 -29.84
CA PRO A 248 3.93 -12.88 -30.58
C PRO A 248 4.47 -14.21 -30.07
N MET A 249 4.91 -15.08 -31.00
CA MET A 249 5.59 -16.30 -30.61
C MET A 249 6.98 -15.99 -30.10
N MET A 250 7.33 -16.60 -28.97
CA MET A 250 8.68 -16.56 -28.40
C MET A 250 9.45 -17.78 -28.92
N ASP A 251 10.74 -17.58 -29.22
CA ASP A 251 11.60 -18.72 -29.57
C ASP A 251 11.82 -19.65 -28.37
N GLU A 252 12.17 -20.90 -28.67
CA GLU A 252 12.30 -21.97 -27.66
C GLU A 252 13.40 -21.68 -26.64
N GLU A 253 14.49 -21.06 -27.05
CA GLU A 253 15.62 -20.74 -26.17
C GLU A 253 15.25 -19.63 -25.18
N GLN A 254 14.58 -18.60 -25.63
CA GLN A 254 14.07 -17.53 -24.76
C GLN A 254 13.04 -18.05 -23.75
N ARG A 255 12.10 -18.89 -24.19
CA ARG A 255 11.13 -19.52 -23.27
C ARG A 255 11.83 -20.36 -22.20
N ARG A 256 12.80 -21.18 -22.61
CA ARG A 256 13.58 -22.00 -21.68
C ARG A 256 14.35 -21.18 -20.66
N LEU A 257 14.88 -20.02 -21.07
CA LEU A 257 15.54 -19.10 -20.16
C LEU A 257 14.55 -18.49 -19.15
N CYS A 258 13.35 -18.11 -19.57
CA CYS A 258 12.31 -17.59 -18.67
C CYS A 258 11.88 -18.64 -17.64
N TRP A 259 11.63 -19.89 -18.05
CA TRP A 259 11.27 -20.96 -17.14
C TRP A 259 12.41 -21.31 -16.15
N LYS A 260 13.67 -21.26 -16.59
CA LYS A 260 14.82 -21.40 -15.70
C LYS A 260 14.93 -20.22 -14.73
N GLY A 261 14.67 -19.01 -15.21
CA GLY A 261 14.62 -17.81 -14.37
C GLY A 261 13.54 -17.90 -13.31
N LEU A 262 12.33 -18.39 -13.65
CA LEU A 262 11.26 -18.67 -12.69
C LEU A 262 11.70 -19.67 -11.62
N LYS A 263 12.21 -20.82 -12.06
CA LYS A 263 12.70 -21.85 -11.13
C LYS A 263 13.75 -21.28 -10.17
N TYR A 264 14.75 -20.59 -10.71
CA TYR A 264 15.78 -19.95 -9.91
C TYR A 264 15.19 -18.92 -8.94
N GLY A 265 14.23 -18.09 -9.40
CA GLY A 265 13.54 -17.10 -8.57
C GLY A 265 12.79 -17.75 -7.41
N PHE A 266 12.06 -18.85 -7.64
CA PHE A 266 11.41 -19.61 -6.57
C PHE A 266 12.40 -20.27 -5.62
N ASP A 267 13.47 -20.89 -6.13
CA ASP A 267 14.50 -21.56 -5.31
C ASP A 267 15.30 -20.57 -4.45
N THR A 268 15.46 -19.32 -4.90
CA THR A 268 16.23 -18.27 -4.22
C THR A 268 15.38 -17.19 -3.56
N TYR A 269 14.05 -17.30 -3.65
CA TYR A 269 13.10 -16.29 -3.19
C TYR A 269 13.31 -14.93 -3.87
N ASP A 270 13.76 -14.93 -5.12
CA ASP A 270 13.94 -13.72 -5.92
C ASP A 270 12.63 -13.31 -6.60
N ILE A 271 11.85 -12.50 -5.87
CA ILE A 271 10.53 -12.02 -6.29
C ILE A 271 10.60 -11.26 -7.62
N ALA A 272 11.63 -10.42 -7.80
CA ALA A 272 11.77 -9.62 -9.02
C ALA A 272 11.97 -10.51 -10.25
N GLN A 273 12.74 -11.57 -10.11
CA GLN A 273 12.97 -12.53 -11.19
C GLN A 273 11.74 -13.39 -11.48
N ILE A 274 10.97 -13.73 -10.44
CA ILE A 274 9.68 -14.43 -10.63
C ILE A 274 8.71 -13.53 -11.41
N GLU A 275 8.49 -12.30 -10.97
CA GLU A 275 7.57 -11.35 -11.61
C GLU A 275 7.95 -11.04 -13.06
N GLU A 276 9.24 -10.78 -13.31
CA GLU A 276 9.74 -10.47 -14.65
C GLU A 276 9.49 -11.63 -15.62
N ASN A 277 9.82 -12.85 -15.20
CA ASN A 277 9.64 -14.03 -16.08
C ASN A 277 8.16 -14.41 -16.25
N ILE A 278 7.31 -14.30 -15.21
CA ILE A 278 5.86 -14.45 -15.35
C ILE A 278 5.32 -13.44 -16.36
N LYS A 279 5.76 -12.19 -16.29
CA LYS A 279 5.35 -11.13 -17.21
C LYS A 279 5.74 -11.45 -18.64
N ILE A 280 7.02 -11.78 -18.87
CA ILE A 280 7.53 -12.11 -20.22
C ILE A 280 6.74 -13.27 -20.82
N LEU A 281 6.56 -14.38 -20.08
CA LEU A 281 5.80 -15.54 -20.57
C LEU A 281 4.32 -15.20 -20.83
N SER A 282 3.72 -14.31 -20.06
CA SER A 282 2.33 -13.87 -20.21
C SER A 282 2.10 -12.98 -21.44
N GLU A 283 3.14 -12.35 -21.96
CA GLU A 283 3.08 -11.47 -23.13
C GLU A 283 3.32 -12.22 -24.46
N HIS A 284 3.54 -13.53 -24.41
CA HIS A 284 3.84 -14.35 -25.58
C HIS A 284 2.92 -15.58 -25.71
N GLU A 285 2.77 -16.10 -26.93
CA GLU A 285 2.05 -17.35 -27.16
C GLU A 285 2.93 -18.52 -26.73
N LEU A 286 2.39 -19.35 -25.82
CA LEU A 286 3.09 -20.49 -25.26
C LEU A 286 2.55 -21.80 -25.84
N PRO A 287 3.37 -22.87 -25.90
CA PRO A 287 2.90 -24.23 -26.15
C PRO A 287 1.82 -24.65 -25.14
N PRO A 288 0.91 -25.60 -25.53
CA PRO A 288 -0.22 -25.99 -24.67
C PRO A 288 0.20 -26.38 -23.25
N GLU A 289 1.25 -27.15 -23.10
CA GLU A 289 1.77 -27.62 -21.80
C GLU A 289 2.27 -26.48 -20.92
N GLU A 290 2.97 -25.51 -21.51
CA GLU A 290 3.48 -24.32 -20.78
C GLU A 290 2.33 -23.34 -20.44
N LYS A 291 1.31 -23.29 -21.32
CA LYS A 291 0.12 -22.48 -21.11
C LYS A 291 -0.73 -22.96 -19.93
N GLU A 292 -0.75 -24.27 -19.67
CA GLU A 292 -1.40 -24.84 -18.48
C GLU A 292 -0.59 -24.67 -17.20
N ARG A 293 0.73 -24.59 -17.29
CA ARG A 293 1.63 -24.42 -16.13
C ARG A 293 1.71 -22.98 -15.62
N LEU A 294 1.65 -22.00 -16.51
CA LEU A 294 1.83 -20.60 -16.13
C LEU A 294 0.81 -20.11 -15.08
N PRO A 295 -0.50 -20.47 -15.13
CA PRO A 295 -1.44 -20.18 -14.06
C PRO A 295 -1.06 -20.79 -12.73
N VAL A 296 -0.57 -22.03 -12.69
CA VAL A 296 -0.12 -22.72 -11.46
C VAL A 296 1.07 -22.00 -10.82
N VAL A 297 2.03 -21.56 -11.64
CA VAL A 297 3.18 -20.77 -11.18
C VAL A 297 2.74 -19.42 -10.62
N ARG A 298 1.77 -18.78 -11.27
CA ARG A 298 1.20 -17.51 -10.81
C ARG A 298 0.47 -17.66 -9.48
N GLU A 299 -0.39 -18.67 -9.37
CA GLU A 299 -1.12 -18.97 -8.13
C GLU A 299 -0.15 -19.31 -6.97
N ALA A 300 0.88 -20.10 -7.24
CA ALA A 300 1.93 -20.40 -6.26
C ALA A 300 2.68 -19.12 -5.83
N TYR A 301 2.95 -18.20 -6.75
CA TYR A 301 3.56 -16.93 -6.45
C TYR A 301 2.64 -16.03 -5.59
N GLU A 302 1.36 -15.93 -5.95
CA GLU A 302 0.36 -15.13 -5.22
C GLU A 302 0.13 -15.66 -3.79
N ASN A 303 0.20 -16.99 -3.61
CA ASN A 303 0.07 -17.65 -2.30
C ASN A 303 1.40 -17.77 -1.53
N LEU A 304 2.50 -17.23 -2.08
CA LEU A 304 3.84 -17.33 -1.50
C LEU A 304 4.32 -18.79 -1.30
N ASP A 305 3.80 -19.72 -2.10
CA ASP A 305 4.18 -21.15 -2.07
C ASP A 305 5.35 -21.42 -3.01
N TYR A 306 6.54 -21.12 -2.54
CA TYR A 306 7.76 -21.22 -3.34
C TYR A 306 8.12 -22.67 -3.72
N GLU A 307 7.69 -23.66 -2.93
CA GLU A 307 7.95 -25.07 -3.23
C GLU A 307 7.09 -25.57 -4.40
N ILE A 308 5.80 -25.22 -4.40
CA ILE A 308 4.89 -25.52 -5.52
C ILE A 308 5.33 -24.74 -6.76
N GLY A 309 5.68 -23.45 -6.63
CA GLY A 309 6.16 -22.63 -7.73
C GLY A 309 7.41 -23.20 -8.40
N SER A 310 8.41 -23.58 -7.61
CA SER A 310 9.64 -24.21 -8.11
C SER A 310 9.35 -25.54 -8.83
N LYS A 311 8.51 -26.41 -8.24
CA LYS A 311 8.12 -27.68 -8.86
C LYS A 311 7.38 -27.49 -10.17
N ALA A 312 6.49 -26.50 -10.27
CA ALA A 312 5.74 -26.19 -11.48
C ALA A 312 6.63 -25.67 -12.62
N CYS A 313 7.85 -25.19 -12.32
CA CYS A 313 8.83 -24.77 -13.31
C CYS A 313 9.75 -25.88 -13.84
N MET A 314 9.64 -27.11 -13.34
CA MET A 314 10.46 -28.24 -13.81
C MET A 314 9.91 -28.77 -15.15
N PHE A 315 10.82 -28.97 -16.11
CA PHE A 315 10.55 -29.65 -17.39
C PHE A 315 10.71 -31.15 -17.23
#